data_6878f880e359dccb5e601b985bd4473d
#
_entry.id   6878f880e359dccb5e601b985bd4473d
#
_cell.length_a   1.000
_cell.length_b   1.000
_cell.length_c   1.000
_cell.angle_alpha   90.00
_cell.angle_beta   90.00
_cell.angle_gamma   90.00
#
_symmetry.space_group_name_H-M   'P 1'
#
loop_
_entity.id
_entity.type
_entity.pdbx_description
1 polymer ?
#
loop_
_entity_poly.entity_id
_entity_poly.type
_entity_poly.pdbx_seq_one_letter_code
_entity_poly.pdbx_strand_id
1 'polypeptide(L)'
;MSLFVQVVNEEVKQVWDTQPPAGEAGWSAAVEVHPAITANRQTYDGHTFDLSVDPVQIVYAVKDITAADRKNNLISKAKGAYQQVANEQTQLEIDGDGMDMDVLIAAKTAKDASITAINACTTHDDLDAL
;
A
#
# COMPACT_ATOMS: atom_id res chain seq x y z
N MET A 1 13.33 16.37 -3.84
CA MET A 1 13.89 15.99 -2.51
C MET A 1 15.20 15.26 -2.73
N SER A 2 16.24 15.68 -2.04
CA SER A 2 17.57 15.04 -2.14
C SER A 2 17.71 13.96 -1.07
N LEU A 3 18.24 12.81 -1.45
CA LEU A 3 18.54 11.72 -0.54
C LEU A 3 20.04 11.55 -0.39
N PHE A 4 20.46 11.15 0.79
CA PHE A 4 21.86 10.87 1.12
C PHE A 4 21.94 9.53 1.85
N VAL A 5 22.94 8.74 1.51
CA VAL A 5 23.23 7.46 2.17
C VAL A 5 24.61 7.51 2.81
N GLN A 6 24.73 6.94 4.01
CA GLN A 6 26.01 6.71 4.65
C GLN A 6 26.45 5.28 4.41
N VAL A 7 27.61 5.10 3.79
CA VAL A 7 28.18 3.80 3.46
C VAL A 7 29.40 3.56 4.35
N VAL A 8 29.40 2.45 5.08
CA VAL A 8 30.51 2.02 5.94
C VAL A 8 30.76 0.54 5.66
N ASN A 9 32.01 0.21 5.29
CA ASN A 9 32.40 -1.17 4.96
C ASN A 9 31.50 -1.81 3.86
N GLU A 10 31.21 -1.06 2.80
CA GLU A 10 30.37 -1.50 1.68
C GLU A 10 28.91 -1.77 2.06
N GLU A 11 28.46 -1.27 3.22
CA GLU A 11 27.08 -1.38 3.67
C GLU A 11 26.45 0.00 3.91
N VAL A 12 25.18 0.16 3.56
CA VAL A 12 24.41 1.36 3.89
C VAL A 12 23.96 1.29 5.34
N LYS A 13 24.35 2.27 6.13
CA LYS A 13 24.01 2.36 7.56
C LYS A 13 22.80 3.25 7.82
N GLN A 14 22.66 4.33 7.07
CA GLN A 14 21.56 5.30 7.22
C GLN A 14 21.20 5.90 5.88
N VAL A 15 19.95 6.34 5.77
CA VAL A 15 19.42 7.11 4.64
C VAL A 15 18.77 8.37 5.22
N TRP A 16 19.19 9.54 4.74
CA TRP A 16 18.66 10.83 5.18
C TRP A 16 18.08 11.60 3.99
N ASP A 17 17.03 12.36 4.23
CA ASP A 17 16.45 13.30 3.27
C ASP A 17 16.94 14.73 3.45
N THR A 18 17.87 14.94 4.37
CA THR A 18 18.48 16.24 4.67
C THR A 18 20.00 16.16 4.48
N GLN A 19 20.62 17.32 4.30
CA GLN A 19 22.07 17.43 4.16
C GLN A 19 22.77 16.86 5.41
N PRO A 20 23.68 15.88 5.27
CA PRO A 20 24.44 15.34 6.39
C PRO A 20 25.33 16.41 7.04
N PRO A 21 25.67 16.24 8.34
CA PRO A 21 26.59 17.15 9.01
C PRO A 21 27.95 17.19 8.33
N ALA A 22 28.54 18.38 8.27
CA ALA A 22 29.89 18.56 7.72
C ALA A 22 30.92 17.82 8.57
N GLY A 23 31.83 17.11 7.90
CA GLY A 23 32.92 16.37 8.57
C GLY A 23 32.59 14.90 8.86
N GLU A 24 31.37 14.45 8.71
CA GLU A 24 31.05 13.01 8.76
C GLU A 24 31.51 12.32 7.46
N ALA A 25 32.12 11.13 7.61
CA ALA A 25 32.61 10.35 6.49
C ALA A 25 31.55 9.37 5.96
N GLY A 26 31.70 8.94 4.71
CA GLY A 26 30.91 7.87 4.10
C GLY A 26 29.58 8.30 3.50
N TRP A 27 29.24 9.58 3.53
CA TRP A 27 28.00 10.07 2.94
C TRP A 27 28.12 10.28 1.42
N SER A 28 27.10 9.83 0.71
CA SER A 28 26.98 10.00 -0.75
C SER A 28 25.55 10.41 -1.09
N ALA A 29 25.42 11.18 -2.16
CA ALA A 29 24.10 11.45 -2.73
C ALA A 29 23.49 10.15 -3.24
N ALA A 30 22.16 10.04 -3.16
CA ALA A 30 21.41 8.88 -3.61
C ALA A 30 20.18 9.30 -4.41
N VAL A 31 19.77 8.46 -5.34
CA VAL A 31 18.52 8.60 -6.11
C VAL A 31 17.70 7.33 -6.00
N GLU A 32 16.39 7.49 -5.95
CA GLU A 32 15.47 6.36 -5.97
C GLU A 32 15.20 5.93 -7.41
N VAL A 33 15.23 4.62 -7.64
CA VAL A 33 14.85 4.02 -8.91
C VAL A 33 13.62 3.16 -8.67
N HIS A 34 12.51 3.59 -9.23
CA HIS A 34 11.23 2.90 -9.17
C HIS A 34 10.93 2.27 -10.54
N PRO A 35 11.22 0.97 -10.74
CA PRO A 35 10.83 0.30 -11.98
C PRO A 35 9.31 0.45 -12.21
N ALA A 36 8.90 0.55 -13.47
CA ALA A 36 7.49 0.62 -13.80
C ALA A 36 6.76 -0.65 -13.36
N ILE A 37 5.58 -0.49 -12.77
CA ILE A 37 4.74 -1.61 -12.34
C ILE A 37 3.37 -1.54 -13.02
N THR A 38 2.75 -2.70 -13.18
CA THR A 38 1.36 -2.80 -13.63
C THR A 38 0.45 -2.64 -12.42
N ALA A 39 -0.40 -1.61 -12.44
CA ALA A 39 -1.32 -1.32 -11.36
C ALA A 39 -2.21 -2.54 -11.06
N ASN A 40 -2.46 -2.81 -9.79
CA ASN A 40 -3.26 -3.92 -9.27
C ASN A 40 -2.68 -5.33 -9.52
N ARG A 41 -1.57 -5.46 -10.26
CA ARG A 41 -0.93 -6.75 -10.54
C ARG A 41 0.47 -6.87 -9.98
N GLN A 42 1.08 -5.74 -9.69
CA GLN A 42 2.44 -5.66 -9.16
C GLN A 42 2.54 -4.60 -8.07
N THR A 43 3.48 -4.77 -7.18
CA THR A 43 3.82 -3.81 -6.14
C THR A 43 5.31 -3.81 -5.92
N TYR A 44 5.82 -2.83 -5.18
CA TYR A 44 7.20 -2.83 -4.73
C TYR A 44 7.33 -3.65 -3.44
N ASP A 45 8.41 -4.42 -3.35
CA ASP A 45 8.72 -5.25 -2.19
C ASP A 45 10.19 -5.09 -1.81
N GLY A 46 10.44 -4.15 -0.92
CA GLY A 46 11.78 -3.83 -0.48
C GLY A 46 12.61 -3.09 -1.53
N HIS A 47 13.86 -2.90 -1.20
CA HIS A 47 14.82 -2.22 -2.06
C HIS A 47 16.23 -2.72 -1.81
N THR A 48 17.11 -2.46 -2.76
CA THR A 48 18.55 -2.71 -2.65
C THR A 48 19.32 -1.44 -3.00
N PHE A 49 20.58 -1.37 -2.59
CA PHE A 49 21.44 -0.23 -2.89
C PHE A 49 22.47 -0.63 -3.94
N ASP A 50 22.56 0.12 -5.02
CA ASP A 50 23.62 -0.02 -6.00
C ASP A 50 24.73 0.99 -5.68
N LEU A 51 25.79 0.50 -5.05
CA LEU A 51 26.94 1.31 -4.62
C LEU A 51 27.99 1.46 -5.72
N SER A 52 27.82 0.77 -6.85
CA SER A 52 28.77 0.80 -7.97
C SER A 52 28.60 2.03 -8.87
N VAL A 53 27.56 2.81 -8.66
CA VAL A 53 27.23 4.01 -9.44
C VAL A 53 27.22 5.25 -8.54
N ASP A 54 27.42 6.43 -9.17
CA ASP A 54 27.39 7.71 -8.48
C ASP A 54 26.46 8.65 -9.27
N PRO A 55 25.35 9.13 -8.66
CA PRO A 55 24.94 8.90 -7.26
C PRO A 55 24.53 7.44 -6.98
N VAL A 56 24.61 7.04 -5.71
CA VAL A 56 24.14 5.72 -5.27
C VAL A 56 22.65 5.57 -5.65
N GLN A 57 22.28 4.40 -6.16
CA GLN A 57 20.90 4.10 -6.50
C GLN A 57 20.22 3.26 -5.44
N ILE A 58 19.04 3.70 -5.03
CA ILE A 58 18.12 2.91 -4.19
C ILE A 58 17.12 2.29 -5.15
N VAL A 59 17.29 1.00 -5.45
CA VAL A 59 16.51 0.29 -6.46
C VAL A 59 15.42 -0.52 -5.78
N TYR A 60 14.16 -0.18 -6.08
CA TYR A 60 13.01 -0.90 -5.55
C TYR A 60 12.75 -2.18 -6.32
N ALA A 61 12.55 -3.27 -5.58
CA ALA A 61 12.21 -4.57 -6.16
C ALA A 61 10.73 -4.60 -6.56
N VAL A 62 10.42 -5.24 -7.67
CA VAL A 62 9.05 -5.44 -8.15
C VAL A 62 8.60 -6.84 -7.79
N LYS A 63 7.40 -6.97 -7.24
CA LYS A 63 6.79 -8.23 -6.88
C LYS A 63 5.41 -8.35 -7.52
N ASP A 64 5.11 -9.52 -8.06
CA ASP A 64 3.78 -9.82 -8.58
C ASP A 64 2.79 -10.05 -7.44
N ILE A 65 1.60 -9.49 -7.57
CA ILE A 65 0.47 -9.74 -6.67
C ILE A 65 -0.34 -10.88 -7.28
N THR A 66 -0.58 -11.94 -6.50
CA THR A 66 -1.44 -13.03 -6.95
C THR A 66 -2.89 -12.59 -7.01
N ALA A 67 -3.70 -13.24 -7.86
CA ALA A 67 -5.14 -12.99 -7.89
C ALA A 67 -5.78 -13.28 -6.53
N ALA A 68 -5.31 -14.31 -5.81
CA ALA A 68 -5.78 -14.64 -4.47
C ALA A 68 -5.53 -13.53 -3.46
N ASP A 69 -4.32 -12.95 -3.44
CA ASP A 69 -3.98 -11.83 -2.55
C ASP A 69 -4.82 -10.60 -2.89
N ARG A 70 -5.00 -10.31 -4.17
CA ARG A 70 -5.82 -9.20 -4.63
C ARG A 70 -7.29 -9.38 -4.21
N LYS A 71 -7.84 -10.61 -4.33
CA LYS A 71 -9.19 -10.94 -3.84
C LYS A 71 -9.32 -10.67 -2.35
N ASN A 72 -8.37 -11.14 -1.55
CA ASN A 72 -8.37 -10.92 -0.10
C ASN A 72 -8.35 -9.43 0.25
N ASN A 73 -7.57 -8.62 -0.44
CA ASN A 73 -7.52 -7.18 -0.25
C ASN A 73 -8.85 -6.52 -0.59
N LEU A 74 -9.48 -6.91 -1.68
CA LEU A 74 -10.79 -6.37 -2.08
C LEU A 74 -11.90 -6.77 -1.10
N ILE A 75 -11.89 -8.01 -0.60
CA ILE A 75 -12.83 -8.46 0.43
C ILE A 75 -12.64 -7.67 1.72
N SER A 76 -11.39 -7.48 2.16
CA SER A 76 -11.08 -6.68 3.35
C SER A 76 -11.57 -5.24 3.20
N LYS A 77 -11.41 -4.66 2.01
CA LYS A 77 -11.88 -3.31 1.70
C LYS A 77 -13.42 -3.22 1.76
N ALA A 78 -14.13 -4.21 1.22
CA ALA A 78 -15.59 -4.26 1.28
C ALA A 78 -16.09 -4.39 2.73
N LYS A 79 -15.45 -5.23 3.55
CA LYS A 79 -15.76 -5.37 4.97
C LYS A 79 -15.47 -4.09 5.73
N GLY A 80 -14.36 -3.41 5.42
CA GLY A 80 -13.98 -2.13 6.05
C GLY A 80 -14.98 -1.03 5.76
N ALA A 81 -15.47 -0.93 4.51
CA ALA A 81 -16.48 0.04 4.13
C ALA A 81 -17.81 -0.19 4.89
N TYR A 82 -18.23 -1.44 5.04
CA TYR A 82 -19.41 -1.76 5.86
C TYR A 82 -19.18 -1.40 7.33
N GLN A 83 -18.03 -1.75 7.88
CA GLN A 83 -17.69 -1.46 9.28
C GLN A 83 -17.72 0.05 9.57
N GLN A 84 -17.26 0.87 8.62
CA GLN A 84 -17.33 2.32 8.74
C GLN A 84 -18.78 2.80 8.86
N VAL A 85 -19.67 2.31 8.02
CA VAL A 85 -21.11 2.64 8.07
C VAL A 85 -21.71 2.18 9.39
N ALA A 86 -21.38 0.97 9.84
CA ALA A 86 -21.86 0.44 11.12
C ALA A 86 -21.40 1.31 12.31
N ASN A 87 -20.15 1.76 12.29
CA ASN A 87 -19.60 2.64 13.32
C ASN A 87 -20.30 4.00 13.34
N GLU A 88 -20.56 4.58 12.16
CA GLU A 88 -21.28 5.86 12.02
C GLU A 88 -22.70 5.75 12.57
N GLN A 89 -23.43 4.68 12.26
CA GLN A 89 -24.79 4.46 12.75
C GLN A 89 -24.80 4.20 14.26
N THR A 90 -23.82 3.46 14.77
CA THR A 90 -23.67 3.24 16.22
C THR A 90 -23.42 4.58 16.95
N GLN A 91 -22.60 5.46 16.38
CA GLN A 91 -22.35 6.78 16.97
C GLN A 91 -23.62 7.65 16.97
N LEU A 92 -24.43 7.60 15.93
CA LEU A 92 -25.71 8.30 15.89
C LEU A 92 -26.62 7.83 17.03
N GLU A 93 -26.67 6.54 17.29
CA GLU A 93 -27.45 5.99 18.39
C GLU A 93 -26.94 6.45 19.76
N ILE A 94 -25.60 6.43 19.95
CA ILE A 94 -24.97 6.90 21.20
C ILE A 94 -25.27 8.38 21.43
N ASP A 95 -25.22 9.21 20.39
CA ASP A 95 -25.46 10.66 20.46
C ASP A 95 -26.95 11.02 20.62
N GLY A 96 -27.83 10.03 20.53
CA GLY A 96 -29.25 10.25 20.63
C GLY A 96 -29.93 10.76 19.35
N ASP A 97 -29.21 10.78 18.23
CA ASP A 97 -29.73 11.22 16.93
C ASP A 97 -30.51 10.11 16.20
N GLY A 98 -30.43 8.89 16.69
CA GLY A 98 -31.11 7.73 16.14
C GLY A 98 -30.36 7.05 15.00
N MET A 99 -30.18 5.74 15.12
CA MET A 99 -29.62 4.89 14.10
C MET A 99 -30.63 4.67 12.97
N ASP A 100 -30.19 4.73 11.71
CA ASP A 100 -30.99 4.36 10.55
C ASP A 100 -30.68 2.92 10.12
N MET A 101 -31.59 2.02 10.46
CA MET A 101 -31.44 0.60 10.15
C MET A 101 -31.44 0.33 8.63
N ASP A 102 -32.16 1.12 7.84
CA ASP A 102 -32.20 0.96 6.39
C ASP A 102 -30.83 1.24 5.77
N VAL A 103 -30.08 2.20 6.29
CA VAL A 103 -28.69 2.48 5.88
C VAL A 103 -27.78 1.28 6.16
N LEU A 104 -27.91 0.66 7.35
CA LEU A 104 -27.15 -0.54 7.70
C LEU A 104 -27.49 -1.73 6.81
N ILE A 105 -28.77 -1.96 6.54
CA ILE A 105 -29.23 -3.05 5.67
C ILE A 105 -28.70 -2.87 4.26
N ALA A 106 -28.78 -1.65 3.71
CA ALA A 106 -28.25 -1.34 2.38
C ALA A 106 -26.73 -1.55 2.31
N ALA A 107 -26.00 -1.12 3.33
CA ALA A 107 -24.54 -1.32 3.40
C ALA A 107 -24.16 -2.81 3.49
N LYS A 108 -24.91 -3.59 4.28
CA LYS A 108 -24.69 -5.05 4.38
C LYS A 108 -24.98 -5.73 3.04
N THR A 109 -26.06 -5.39 2.37
CA THR A 109 -26.42 -5.93 1.06
C THR A 109 -25.32 -5.63 0.04
N ALA A 110 -24.82 -4.40 0.00
CA ALA A 110 -23.75 -3.99 -0.89
C ALA A 110 -22.44 -4.77 -0.59
N LYS A 111 -22.08 -4.92 0.69
CA LYS A 111 -20.92 -5.72 1.10
C LYS A 111 -21.05 -7.17 0.64
N ASP A 112 -22.20 -7.82 0.91
CA ASP A 112 -22.42 -9.22 0.58
C ASP A 112 -22.39 -9.45 -0.94
N ALA A 113 -22.97 -8.55 -1.71
CA ALA A 113 -22.93 -8.59 -3.18
C ALA A 113 -21.51 -8.43 -3.71
N SER A 114 -20.73 -7.49 -3.17
CA SER A 114 -19.33 -7.29 -3.55
C SER A 114 -18.48 -8.50 -3.25
N ILE A 115 -18.62 -9.10 -2.07
CA ILE A 115 -17.85 -10.29 -1.69
C ILE A 115 -18.23 -11.48 -2.58
N THR A 116 -19.50 -11.67 -2.90
CA THR A 116 -19.94 -12.70 -3.81
C THR A 116 -19.33 -12.54 -5.19
N ALA A 117 -19.35 -11.34 -5.74
CA ALA A 117 -18.74 -11.03 -7.04
C ALA A 117 -17.22 -11.26 -7.05
N ILE A 118 -16.54 -10.85 -5.98
CA ILE A 118 -15.09 -11.06 -5.83
C ILE A 118 -14.76 -12.55 -5.76
N ASN A 119 -15.52 -13.31 -4.98
CA ASN A 119 -15.30 -14.75 -4.83
C ASN A 119 -15.56 -15.54 -6.12
N ALA A 120 -16.38 -15.04 -7.02
CA ALA A 120 -16.59 -15.62 -8.33
C ALA A 120 -15.42 -15.41 -9.30
N CYS A 121 -14.52 -14.47 -9.01
CA CYS A 121 -13.33 -14.19 -9.82
C CYS A 121 -12.24 -15.22 -9.55
N THR A 122 -11.53 -15.64 -10.61
CA THR A 122 -10.38 -16.56 -10.51
C THR A 122 -9.09 -15.97 -11.03
N THR A 123 -9.16 -14.91 -11.84
CA THR A 123 -8.00 -14.29 -12.50
C THR A 123 -7.98 -12.78 -12.25
N HIS A 124 -6.84 -12.15 -12.54
CA HIS A 124 -6.74 -10.69 -12.54
C HIS A 124 -7.72 -10.04 -13.52
N ASP A 125 -7.91 -10.64 -14.69
CA ASP A 125 -8.83 -10.10 -15.70
C ASP A 125 -10.28 -10.12 -15.18
N ASP A 126 -10.68 -11.17 -14.46
CA ASP A 126 -11.98 -11.23 -13.82
C ASP A 126 -12.16 -10.10 -12.80
N LEU A 127 -11.13 -9.84 -12.00
CA LEU A 127 -11.13 -8.78 -11.00
C LEU A 127 -11.17 -7.38 -11.64
N ASP A 128 -10.51 -7.20 -12.77
CA ASP A 128 -10.52 -5.95 -13.51
C ASP A 128 -11.90 -5.64 -14.10
N ALA A 129 -12.71 -6.66 -14.33
CA ALA A 129 -14.06 -6.53 -14.88
C ALA A 129 -15.15 -6.21 -13.85
N LEU A 130 -14.81 -6.18 -12.56
CA LEU A 130 -15.76 -5.87 -11.47
C LEU A 130 -16.28 -4.42 -11.52
#